data_55955246d6f347ea7b54a2750c3185ef
#
_entry.id   55955246d6f347ea7b54a2750c3185ef
#
_cell.length_a   1.000
_cell.length_b   1.000
_cell.length_c   1.000
_cell.angle_alpha   90.00
_cell.angle_beta   90.00
_cell.angle_gamma   90.00
#
_symmetry.space_group_name_H-M   'P 1'
#
loop_
_entity.id
_entity.type
_entity.pdbx_description
1 polymer ?
#
loop_
_entity_poly.entity_id
_entity_poly.type
_entity_poly.pdbx_seq_one_letter_code
_entity_poly.pdbx_strand_id
1 'polypeptide(L)'
;MDWFADFPLLAIIIIVSWEWLPFALLILLTAIQSLDRDQLEAARMDGANAIALFRFVVLPHLSRAIAVVAMIETIFFLTIFAEIFVTTGGGPGVATTNLAYYIFLRALLEFDVGGASAGRLIAVILANIVAIFLMRSVARNLDT
;
A
#
# COMPACT_ATOMS: atom_id res chain seq x y z
N MET A 1 -18.98 22.67 0.77
CA MET A 1 -18.45 21.37 1.22
C MET A 1 -16.96 21.37 0.92
N ASP A 2 -16.15 21.39 1.96
CA ASP A 2 -14.68 21.37 1.80
C ASP A 2 -14.18 19.96 2.17
N TRP A 3 -13.78 19.21 1.15
CA TRP A 3 -13.33 17.81 1.30
C TRP A 3 -12.17 17.66 2.26
N PHE A 4 -11.28 18.64 2.31
CA PHE A 4 -10.10 18.58 3.18
C PHE A 4 -10.42 18.97 4.63
N ALA A 5 -11.49 19.73 4.87
CA ALA A 5 -11.95 20.08 6.20
C ALA A 5 -12.96 19.07 6.75
N ASP A 6 -13.92 18.62 5.91
CA ASP A 6 -15.02 17.75 6.35
C ASP A 6 -14.59 16.26 6.40
N PHE A 7 -13.76 15.81 5.45
CA PHE A 7 -13.32 14.41 5.31
C PHE A 7 -11.82 14.28 5.00
N PRO A 8 -10.95 14.84 5.85
CA PRO A 8 -9.50 14.97 5.54
C PRO A 8 -8.82 13.64 5.31
N LEU A 9 -9.06 12.64 6.13
CA LEU A 9 -8.45 11.33 5.98
C LEU A 9 -8.93 10.61 4.71
N LEU A 10 -10.22 10.71 4.39
CA LEU A 10 -10.79 10.12 3.18
C LEU A 10 -10.19 10.78 1.92
N ALA A 11 -10.01 12.09 1.94
CA ALA A 11 -9.39 12.83 0.84
C ALA A 11 -7.95 12.33 0.58
N ILE A 12 -7.13 12.18 1.64
CA ILE A 12 -5.78 11.61 1.52
C ILE A 12 -5.81 10.19 0.98
N ILE A 13 -6.70 9.32 1.49
CA ILE A 13 -6.83 7.94 1.01
C ILE A 13 -7.15 7.90 -0.49
N ILE A 14 -8.07 8.74 -0.96
CA ILE A 14 -8.44 8.79 -2.39
C ILE A 14 -7.25 9.27 -3.23
N ILE A 15 -6.54 10.31 -2.82
CA ILE A 15 -5.38 10.86 -3.53
C ILE A 15 -4.29 9.78 -3.66
N VAL A 16 -3.91 9.18 -2.55
CA VAL A 16 -2.86 8.16 -2.50
C VAL A 16 -3.27 6.91 -3.29
N SER A 17 -4.53 6.48 -3.18
CA SER A 17 -5.04 5.35 -3.97
C SER A 17 -4.98 5.64 -5.47
N TRP A 18 -5.33 6.85 -5.90
CA TRP A 18 -5.23 7.26 -7.30
C TRP A 18 -3.78 7.29 -7.80
N GLU A 19 -2.87 7.78 -6.98
CA GLU A 19 -1.44 7.89 -7.31
C GLU A 19 -0.80 6.51 -7.51
N TRP A 20 -1.10 5.54 -6.64
CA TRP A 20 -0.48 4.22 -6.64
C TRP A 20 -1.24 3.16 -7.46
N LEU A 21 -2.47 3.44 -7.85
CA LEU A 21 -3.29 2.56 -8.69
C LEU A 21 -2.60 2.11 -9.99
N PRO A 22 -1.92 3.00 -10.77
CA PRO A 22 -1.24 2.57 -11.99
C PRO A 22 -0.12 1.56 -11.75
N PHE A 23 0.62 1.69 -10.64
CA PHE A 23 1.66 0.75 -10.24
C PHE A 23 1.08 -0.63 -9.94
N ALA A 24 0.04 -0.70 -9.12
CA ALA A 24 -0.66 -1.95 -8.82
C ALA A 24 -1.21 -2.61 -10.08
N LEU A 25 -1.88 -1.83 -10.93
CA LEU A 25 -2.45 -2.31 -12.20
C LEU A 25 -1.37 -2.90 -13.12
N LEU A 26 -0.23 -2.25 -13.24
CA LEU A 26 0.86 -2.71 -14.12
C LEU A 26 1.39 -4.08 -13.67
N ILE A 27 1.63 -4.26 -12.37
CA ILE A 27 2.13 -5.54 -11.85
C ILE A 27 1.05 -6.63 -11.98
N LEU A 28 -0.20 -6.33 -11.65
CA LEU A 28 -1.29 -7.31 -11.75
C LEU A 28 -1.59 -7.69 -13.20
N LEU A 29 -1.54 -6.74 -14.13
CA LEU A 29 -1.70 -7.02 -15.57
C LEU A 29 -0.59 -7.93 -16.10
N THR A 30 0.67 -7.68 -15.74
CA THR A 30 1.77 -8.56 -16.15
C THR A 30 1.62 -9.96 -15.57
N ALA A 31 1.17 -10.07 -14.32
CA ALA A 31 0.88 -11.37 -13.70
C ALA A 31 -0.28 -12.10 -14.40
N ILE A 32 -1.36 -11.40 -14.79
CA ILE A 32 -2.45 -12.02 -15.57
C ILE A 32 -1.95 -12.49 -16.94
N GLN A 33 -1.11 -11.71 -17.61
CA GLN A 33 -0.57 -12.07 -18.93
C GLN A 33 0.37 -13.29 -18.89
N SER A 34 0.96 -13.58 -17.72
CA SER A 34 1.81 -14.77 -17.52
C SER A 34 1.01 -16.05 -17.25
N LEU A 35 -0.31 -15.96 -17.13
CA LEU A 35 -1.16 -17.11 -16.90
C LEU A 35 -1.24 -17.97 -18.17
N ASP A 36 -0.97 -19.26 -17.99
CA ASP A 36 -0.98 -20.22 -19.07
C ASP A 36 -2.39 -20.38 -19.69
N ARG A 37 -2.48 -20.24 -21.00
CA ARG A 37 -3.75 -20.40 -21.74
C ARG A 37 -4.30 -21.82 -21.65
N ASP A 38 -3.42 -22.81 -21.60
CA ASP A 38 -3.83 -24.22 -21.53
C ASP A 38 -4.56 -24.50 -20.21
N GLN A 39 -4.14 -23.86 -19.10
CA GLN A 39 -4.83 -23.94 -17.81
C GLN A 39 -6.25 -23.33 -17.87
N LEU A 40 -6.39 -22.21 -18.57
CA LEU A 40 -7.69 -21.56 -18.74
C LEU A 40 -8.63 -22.39 -19.62
N GLU A 41 -8.09 -22.97 -20.70
CA GLU A 41 -8.86 -23.82 -21.61
C GLU A 41 -9.27 -25.14 -20.95
N ALA A 42 -8.39 -25.79 -20.23
CA ALA A 42 -8.69 -27.00 -19.45
C ALA A 42 -9.80 -26.75 -18.44
N ALA A 43 -9.71 -25.68 -17.66
CA ALA A 43 -10.75 -25.33 -16.69
C ALA A 43 -12.12 -25.06 -17.36
N ARG A 44 -12.13 -24.47 -18.57
CA ARG A 44 -13.38 -24.30 -19.35
C ARG A 44 -13.94 -25.62 -19.88
N MET A 45 -13.08 -26.53 -20.30
CA MET A 45 -13.49 -27.88 -20.72
C MET A 45 -14.11 -28.66 -19.56
N ASP A 46 -13.63 -28.45 -18.34
CA ASP A 46 -14.19 -28.99 -17.10
C ASP A 46 -15.51 -28.32 -16.68
N GLY A 47 -16.04 -27.38 -17.47
CA GLY A 47 -17.30 -26.69 -17.22
C GLY A 47 -17.22 -25.52 -16.25
N ALA A 48 -16.03 -24.97 -15.97
CA ALA A 48 -15.90 -23.82 -15.09
C ALA A 48 -16.56 -22.58 -15.71
N ASN A 49 -17.46 -21.95 -14.96
CA ASN A 49 -18.00 -20.65 -15.32
C ASN A 49 -16.99 -19.54 -15.00
N ALA A 50 -17.28 -18.30 -15.42
CA ALA A 50 -16.37 -17.16 -15.24
C ALA A 50 -15.99 -16.91 -13.77
N ILE A 51 -16.90 -17.10 -12.83
CA ILE A 51 -16.66 -16.91 -11.39
C ILE A 51 -15.75 -18.03 -10.85
N ALA A 52 -15.99 -19.28 -11.24
CA ALA A 52 -15.17 -20.42 -10.86
C ALA A 52 -13.75 -20.27 -11.43
N LEU A 53 -13.62 -19.87 -12.70
CA LEU A 53 -12.35 -19.61 -13.34
C LEU A 53 -11.57 -18.51 -12.62
N PHE A 54 -12.22 -17.41 -12.30
CA PHE A 54 -11.59 -16.32 -11.54
C PHE A 54 -11.14 -16.80 -10.16
N ARG A 55 -12.00 -17.48 -9.40
CA ARG A 55 -11.72 -17.86 -8.02
C ARG A 55 -10.68 -18.97 -7.88
N PHE A 56 -10.69 -19.95 -8.78
CA PHE A 56 -9.89 -21.16 -8.63
C PHE A 56 -8.66 -21.21 -9.54
N VAL A 57 -8.58 -20.39 -10.58
CA VAL A 57 -7.43 -20.32 -11.48
C VAL A 57 -6.75 -18.97 -11.41
N VAL A 58 -7.47 -17.89 -11.70
CA VAL A 58 -6.87 -16.55 -11.82
C VAL A 58 -6.43 -16.00 -10.47
N LEU A 59 -7.29 -16.01 -9.46
CA LEU A 59 -6.99 -15.43 -8.15
C LEU A 59 -5.83 -16.13 -7.41
N PRO A 60 -5.73 -17.48 -7.38
CA PRO A 60 -4.56 -18.15 -6.83
C PRO A 60 -3.26 -17.79 -7.58
N HIS A 61 -3.31 -17.70 -8.92
CA HIS A 61 -2.16 -17.29 -9.72
C HIS A 61 -1.72 -15.85 -9.38
N LEU A 62 -2.68 -14.93 -9.20
CA LEU A 62 -2.41 -13.54 -8.84
C LEU A 62 -1.97 -13.35 -7.39
N SER A 63 -2.18 -14.32 -6.52
CA SER A 63 -1.92 -14.17 -5.07
C SER A 63 -0.50 -13.71 -4.76
N ARG A 64 0.50 -14.20 -5.51
CA ARG A 64 1.90 -13.79 -5.39
C ARG A 64 2.10 -12.32 -5.78
N ALA A 65 1.54 -11.91 -6.92
CA ALA A 65 1.63 -10.54 -7.39
C ALA A 65 0.92 -9.57 -6.43
N ILE A 66 -0.26 -9.94 -5.94
CA ILE A 66 -1.02 -9.16 -4.94
C ILE A 66 -0.18 -9.00 -3.66
N ALA A 67 0.44 -10.08 -3.17
CA ALA A 67 1.27 -10.02 -1.98
C ALA A 67 2.48 -9.09 -2.15
N VAL A 68 3.13 -9.13 -3.32
CA VAL A 68 4.27 -8.25 -3.64
C VAL A 68 3.82 -6.79 -3.73
N VAL A 69 2.74 -6.49 -4.45
CA VAL A 69 2.17 -5.13 -4.53
C VAL A 69 1.81 -4.62 -3.15
N ALA A 70 1.05 -5.39 -2.37
CA ALA A 70 0.65 -5.00 -1.03
C ALA A 70 1.86 -4.74 -0.11
N MET A 71 2.93 -5.54 -0.22
CA MET A 71 4.16 -5.33 0.53
C MET A 71 4.83 -4.00 0.15
N ILE A 72 5.02 -3.77 -1.15
CA ILE A 72 5.67 -2.55 -1.65
C ILE A 72 4.87 -1.32 -1.24
N GLU A 73 3.57 -1.30 -1.54
CA GLU A 73 2.71 -0.17 -1.22
C GLU A 73 2.62 0.09 0.29
N THR A 74 2.56 -0.95 1.12
CA THR A 74 2.57 -0.77 2.59
C THR A 74 3.84 -0.05 3.05
N ILE A 75 5.01 -0.41 2.52
CA ILE A 75 6.27 0.25 2.88
C ILE A 75 6.26 1.71 2.44
N PHE A 76 5.80 2.01 1.22
CA PHE A 76 5.69 3.38 0.72
C PHE A 76 4.67 4.20 1.51
N PHE A 77 3.53 3.63 1.86
CA PHE A 77 2.48 4.34 2.63
C PHE A 77 2.92 4.74 4.03
N LEU A 78 3.89 4.03 4.62
CA LEU A 78 4.50 4.46 5.89
C LEU A 78 5.29 5.78 5.78
N THR A 79 5.70 6.16 4.57
CA THR A 79 6.51 7.34 4.29
C THR A 79 5.77 8.47 3.58
N ILE A 80 4.46 8.37 3.40
CA ILE A 80 3.61 9.42 2.81
C ILE A 80 3.83 10.72 3.58
N PHE A 81 4.20 11.78 2.86
CA PHE A 81 4.48 13.10 3.41
C PHE A 81 3.94 14.21 2.52
N ALA A 82 4.28 14.19 1.22
CA ALA A 82 4.00 15.29 0.31
C ALA A 82 2.49 15.54 0.17
N GLU A 83 1.70 14.49 0.07
CA GLU A 83 0.25 14.52 -0.07
C GLU A 83 -0.40 15.21 1.13
N ILE A 84 0.06 14.88 2.34
CA ILE A 84 -0.41 15.52 3.57
C ILE A 84 0.04 16.99 3.62
N PHE A 85 1.32 17.24 3.29
CA PHE A 85 1.90 18.58 3.37
C PHE A 85 1.20 19.58 2.45
N VAL A 86 0.92 19.19 1.18
CA VAL A 86 0.35 20.09 0.17
C VAL A 86 -1.17 20.21 0.23
N THR A 87 -1.86 19.31 0.92
CA THR A 87 -3.33 19.26 0.95
C THR A 87 -3.89 19.72 2.29
N THR A 88 -3.75 18.89 3.32
CA THR A 88 -4.37 19.11 4.63
C THR A 88 -3.45 19.81 5.64
N GLY A 89 -2.13 19.80 5.41
CA GLY A 89 -1.16 20.28 6.40
C GLY A 89 -1.26 19.55 7.74
N GLY A 90 -1.65 18.27 7.72
CA GLY A 90 -1.89 17.46 8.92
C GLY A 90 -3.24 17.64 9.59
N GLY A 91 -4.02 18.67 9.15
CA GLY A 91 -5.29 19.08 9.79
C GLY A 91 -6.54 18.39 9.29
N PRO A 92 -7.72 18.78 9.84
CA PRO A 92 -7.89 19.68 11.00
C PRO A 92 -7.32 19.06 12.29
N GLY A 93 -6.72 19.90 13.11
CA GLY A 93 -5.96 19.42 14.29
C GLY A 93 -4.79 18.52 13.89
N VAL A 94 -4.87 17.23 14.17
CA VAL A 94 -3.88 16.20 13.81
C VAL A 94 -4.50 15.06 13.01
N ALA A 95 -5.65 15.27 12.40
CA ALA A 95 -6.47 14.21 11.80
C ALA A 95 -5.77 13.43 10.68
N THR A 96 -4.85 14.07 9.95
CA THR A 96 -4.06 13.45 8.87
C THR A 96 -2.55 13.45 9.14
N THR A 97 -2.15 13.81 10.36
CA THR A 97 -0.74 13.79 10.75
C THR A 97 -0.27 12.36 10.92
N ASN A 98 0.63 11.93 10.06
CA ASN A 98 1.36 10.67 10.21
C ASN A 98 2.74 10.91 10.84
N LEU A 99 3.48 9.83 11.07
CA LEU A 99 4.79 9.90 11.71
C LEU A 99 5.81 10.71 10.88
N ALA A 100 5.79 10.58 9.55
CA ALA A 100 6.71 11.33 8.66
C ALA A 100 6.44 12.84 8.75
N TYR A 101 5.16 13.24 8.70
CA TYR A 101 4.76 14.64 8.84
C TYR A 101 5.03 15.18 10.25
N TYR A 102 4.80 14.39 11.28
CA TYR A 102 5.13 14.74 12.66
C TYR A 102 6.62 15.03 12.85
N ILE A 103 7.50 14.17 12.30
CA ILE A 103 8.95 14.38 12.36
C ILE A 103 9.34 15.69 11.66
N PHE A 104 8.73 15.99 10.52
CA PHE A 104 8.94 17.24 9.80
C PHE A 104 8.56 18.46 10.64
N LEU A 105 7.37 18.45 11.26
CA LEU A 105 6.93 19.55 12.14
C LEU A 105 7.92 19.79 13.27
N ARG A 106 8.32 18.74 13.98
CA ARG A 106 9.29 18.83 15.07
C ARG A 106 10.64 19.35 14.63
N ALA A 107 11.16 18.81 13.51
CA ALA A 107 12.49 19.15 13.04
C ALA A 107 12.60 20.59 12.50
N LEU A 108 11.64 21.02 11.67
CA LEU A 108 11.78 22.22 10.85
C LEU A 108 10.91 23.39 11.31
N LEU A 109 9.77 23.14 11.94
CA LEU A 109 8.90 24.21 12.41
C LEU A 109 9.07 24.50 13.92
N GLU A 110 9.27 23.46 14.72
CA GLU A 110 9.48 23.61 16.16
C GLU A 110 10.95 23.66 16.56
N PHE A 111 11.88 23.34 15.64
CA PHE A 111 13.32 23.25 15.88
C PHE A 111 13.71 22.30 17.02
N ASP A 112 12.80 21.33 17.31
CA ASP A 112 13.00 20.27 18.31
C ASP A 112 13.78 19.10 17.68
N VAL A 113 15.09 19.24 17.62
CA VAL A 113 15.99 18.22 17.05
C VAL A 113 15.93 16.93 17.86
N GLY A 114 15.75 17.01 19.18
CA GLY A 114 15.65 15.85 20.06
C GLY A 114 14.40 15.03 19.77
N GLY A 115 13.22 15.68 19.75
CA GLY A 115 11.95 15.03 19.43
C GLY A 115 11.91 14.48 18.01
N ALA A 116 12.45 15.21 17.02
CA ALA A 116 12.55 14.75 15.65
C ALA A 116 13.45 13.51 15.51
N SER A 117 14.58 13.48 16.22
CA SER A 117 15.50 12.34 16.21
C SER A 117 14.88 11.10 16.85
N ALA A 118 14.18 11.26 17.97
CA ALA A 118 13.42 10.19 18.60
C ALA A 118 12.32 9.64 17.67
N GLY A 119 11.56 10.53 17.00
CA GLY A 119 10.58 10.16 16.01
C GLY A 119 11.16 9.35 14.85
N ARG A 120 12.35 9.76 14.34
CA ARG A 120 13.07 9.01 13.29
C ARG A 120 13.47 7.61 13.75
N LEU A 121 13.97 7.44 14.96
CA LEU A 121 14.32 6.12 15.49
C LEU A 121 13.07 5.22 15.55
N ILE A 122 11.95 5.74 16.04
CA ILE A 122 10.68 5.02 16.07
C ILE A 122 10.24 4.63 14.65
N ALA A 123 10.32 5.57 13.69
CA ALA A 123 9.96 5.31 12.30
C ALA A 123 10.80 4.17 11.68
N VAL A 124 12.12 4.18 11.90
CA VAL A 124 13.02 3.13 11.40
C VAL A 124 12.68 1.78 12.03
N ILE A 125 12.45 1.72 13.35
CA ILE A 125 12.08 0.48 14.04
C ILE A 125 10.76 -0.06 13.50
N LEU A 126 9.73 0.78 13.39
CA LEU A 126 8.42 0.39 12.85
C LEU A 126 8.52 -0.10 11.41
N ALA A 127 9.23 0.63 10.55
CA ALA A 127 9.41 0.23 9.15
C ALA A 127 10.12 -1.12 9.03
N ASN A 128 11.16 -1.38 9.85
CA ASN A 128 11.84 -2.67 9.86
C ASN A 128 10.92 -3.80 10.35
N ILE A 129 10.14 -3.58 11.42
CA ILE A 129 9.19 -4.57 11.92
C ILE A 129 8.18 -4.94 10.84
N VAL A 130 7.58 -3.93 10.19
CA VAL A 130 6.61 -4.13 9.12
C VAL A 130 7.24 -4.84 7.93
N ALA A 131 8.43 -4.41 7.48
CA ALA A 131 9.14 -5.03 6.37
C ALA A 131 9.47 -6.51 6.64
N ILE A 132 9.99 -6.84 7.82
CA ILE A 132 10.29 -8.23 8.21
C ILE A 132 9.02 -9.08 8.26
N PHE A 133 7.95 -8.54 8.85
CA PHE A 133 6.67 -9.26 8.92
C PHE A 133 6.11 -9.54 7.52
N LEU A 134 6.08 -8.54 6.64
CA LEU A 134 5.58 -8.67 5.27
C LEU A 134 6.45 -9.64 4.45
N MET A 135 7.79 -9.53 4.51
CA MET A 135 8.68 -10.46 3.82
C MET A 135 8.45 -11.91 4.26
N ARG A 136 8.32 -12.16 5.57
CA ARG A 136 8.02 -13.50 6.07
C ARG A 136 6.65 -14.01 5.63
N SER A 137 5.65 -13.14 5.60
CA SER A 137 4.29 -13.49 5.14
C SER A 137 4.29 -13.85 3.66
N VAL A 138 4.98 -13.08 2.83
CA VAL A 138 5.11 -13.34 1.39
C VAL A 138 5.91 -14.62 1.15
N ALA A 139 7.07 -14.79 1.80
CA ALA A 139 7.90 -15.98 1.65
C ALA A 139 7.11 -17.26 1.96
N ARG A 140 6.35 -17.28 3.06
CA ARG A 140 5.52 -18.43 3.42
C ARG A 140 4.45 -18.77 2.39
N ASN A 141 3.90 -17.77 1.70
CA ASN A 141 2.91 -17.96 0.64
C ASN A 141 3.54 -18.36 -0.72
N LEU A 142 4.87 -18.23 -0.85
CA LEU A 142 5.61 -18.65 -2.05
C LEU A 142 6.04 -20.11 -1.98
N ASP A 143 6.15 -20.69 -0.78
CA ASP A 143 6.58 -22.06 -0.54
C ASP A 143 5.42 -23.09 -0.55
N THR A 144 4.18 -22.60 -0.69
CA THR A 144 2.96 -23.43 -0.85
C THR A 144 2.45 -23.35 -2.28
#